data_701534ee9a39afea81ee8bed463b0a92
#
_entry.id   701534ee9a39afea81ee8bed463b0a92
#
_cell.length_a   1.000
_cell.length_b   1.000
_cell.length_c   1.000
_cell.angle_alpha   90.00
_cell.angle_beta   90.00
_cell.angle_gamma   90.00
#
_symmetry.space_group_name_H-M   'P 1'
#
loop_
_entity.id
_entity.type
_entity.pdbx_description
1 polymer ?
#
loop_
_entity_poly.entity_id
_entity_poly.type
_entity_poly.pdbx_seq_one_letter_code
_entity_poly.pdbx_strand_id
1 'polypeptide(L)'
;MAEAKKTNYGNESISSLKGADRVRKRPGVIFGSDGLDGCEHAVFEILSNSIDEAREGHGKLITVTRYLDHSIEVEDMGRGCPVDYNAKEKRFNWELVYCELYAGGKYNNLDGDNYEYSLGLNGLGACATQYSSRYMDVTVWRDGNKYSLHFERGEPTGKKGPVSYTHLRAH
;
A
#
# COMPACT_ATOMS: atom_id res chain seq x y z
N MET A 1 -39.65 -14.32 23.67
CA MET A 1 -38.66 -15.36 23.41
C MET A 1 -38.09 -15.08 22.03
N ALA A 2 -36.81 -14.68 21.94
CA ALA A 2 -36.17 -14.39 20.65
C ALA A 2 -35.75 -15.72 20.00
N GLU A 3 -36.26 -15.99 18.82
CA GLU A 3 -35.82 -17.16 18.02
C GLU A 3 -34.36 -17.03 17.69
N ALA A 4 -33.56 -18.00 18.14
CA ALA A 4 -32.17 -18.15 17.76
C ALA A 4 -32.13 -18.47 16.25
N LYS A 5 -31.61 -17.54 15.44
CA LYS A 5 -31.28 -17.81 14.04
C LYS A 5 -30.34 -19.01 13.99
N LYS A 6 -30.83 -20.17 13.54
CA LYS A 6 -30.00 -21.32 13.20
C LYS A 6 -29.08 -20.90 12.05
N THR A 7 -27.83 -20.62 12.36
CA THR A 7 -26.79 -20.47 11.35
C THR A 7 -26.54 -21.86 10.73
N ASN A 8 -26.96 -22.02 9.50
CA ASN A 8 -26.73 -23.24 8.75
C ASN A 8 -25.23 -23.32 8.40
N TYR A 9 -24.46 -24.05 9.22
CA TYR A 9 -23.03 -24.28 9.00
C TYR A 9 -22.85 -25.45 8.05
N GLY A 10 -22.99 -25.17 6.75
CA GLY A 10 -22.80 -26.14 5.67
C GLY A 10 -21.67 -25.76 4.73
N ASN A 11 -21.37 -26.57 3.73
CA ASN A 11 -20.32 -26.34 2.76
C ASN A 11 -20.42 -24.99 2.06
N GLU A 12 -21.63 -24.47 1.85
CA GLU A 12 -21.91 -23.18 1.22
C GLU A 12 -21.65 -21.97 2.16
N SER A 13 -21.48 -22.21 3.47
CA SER A 13 -21.18 -21.15 4.43
C SER A 13 -19.72 -20.68 4.36
N ILE A 14 -18.85 -21.43 3.69
CA ILE A 14 -17.43 -21.14 3.58
C ILE A 14 -17.21 -20.34 2.30
N SER A 15 -16.77 -19.09 2.44
CA SER A 15 -16.41 -18.21 1.32
C SER A 15 -15.02 -17.60 1.53
N SER A 16 -14.24 -17.47 0.46
CA SER A 16 -12.97 -16.75 0.52
C SER A 16 -13.17 -15.26 0.34
N LEU A 17 -12.55 -14.46 1.19
CA LEU A 17 -12.46 -13.01 1.00
C LEU A 17 -11.50 -12.69 -0.16
N LYS A 18 -11.84 -11.70 -0.98
CA LYS A 18 -11.04 -11.26 -2.12
C LYS A 18 -10.71 -9.77 -2.02
N GLY A 19 -9.59 -9.37 -2.65
CA GLY A 19 -9.18 -7.98 -2.72
C GLY A 19 -9.17 -7.30 -1.35
N ALA A 20 -9.69 -6.09 -1.31
CA ALA A 20 -9.73 -5.24 -0.12
C ALA A 20 -10.54 -5.83 1.05
N ASP A 21 -11.51 -6.68 0.80
CA ASP A 21 -12.31 -7.34 1.86
C ASP A 21 -11.45 -8.19 2.81
N ARG A 22 -10.31 -8.68 2.36
CA ARG A 22 -9.35 -9.42 3.20
C ARG A 22 -8.84 -8.58 4.38
N VAL A 23 -8.71 -7.29 4.16
CA VAL A 23 -8.23 -6.34 5.19
C VAL A 23 -9.40 -5.62 5.85
N ARG A 24 -10.34 -5.07 5.05
CA ARG A 24 -11.44 -4.22 5.54
C ARG A 24 -12.36 -4.89 6.55
N LYS A 25 -12.59 -6.20 6.41
CA LYS A 25 -13.46 -6.94 7.35
C LYS A 25 -12.77 -7.28 8.67
N ARG A 26 -11.44 -7.31 8.70
CA ARG A 26 -10.66 -7.65 9.89
C ARG A 26 -9.32 -6.90 9.90
N PRO A 27 -9.31 -5.56 9.99
CA PRO A 27 -8.07 -4.78 9.97
C PRO A 27 -7.14 -5.13 11.13
N GLY A 28 -7.67 -5.50 12.28
CA GLY A 28 -6.90 -5.91 13.44
C GLY A 28 -5.98 -7.12 13.22
N VAL A 29 -6.29 -7.98 12.24
CA VAL A 29 -5.40 -9.11 11.88
C VAL A 29 -4.12 -8.61 11.21
N ILE A 30 -4.18 -7.53 10.46
CA ILE A 30 -3.03 -6.95 9.75
C ILE A 30 -2.34 -5.89 10.62
N PHE A 31 -3.11 -4.98 11.23
CA PHE A 31 -2.58 -3.81 11.94
C PHE A 31 -2.58 -3.98 13.47
N GLY A 32 -2.94 -5.16 13.98
CA GLY A 32 -2.95 -5.46 15.41
C GLY A 32 -4.12 -4.84 16.19
N SER A 33 -4.90 -3.93 15.59
CA SER A 33 -6.05 -3.28 16.20
C SER A 33 -7.05 -2.84 15.14
N ASP A 34 -8.34 -2.83 15.51
CA ASP A 34 -9.43 -2.28 14.69
C ASP A 34 -9.71 -0.80 15.04
N GLY A 35 -8.97 -0.23 15.99
CA GLY A 35 -9.11 1.12 16.48
C GLY A 35 -8.01 2.07 16.01
N LEU A 36 -7.75 3.10 16.79
CA LEU A 36 -6.78 4.17 16.49
C LEU A 36 -5.36 3.63 16.32
N ASP A 37 -4.95 2.70 17.18
CA ASP A 37 -3.61 2.07 17.11
C ASP A 37 -3.39 1.37 15.77
N GLY A 38 -4.45 0.74 15.20
CA GLY A 38 -4.40 0.16 13.86
C GLY A 38 -4.25 1.22 12.76
N CYS A 39 -4.86 2.39 12.93
CA CYS A 39 -4.68 3.51 12.02
C CYS A 39 -3.24 4.07 12.09
N GLU A 40 -2.67 4.18 13.28
CA GLU A 40 -1.28 4.60 13.47
C GLU A 40 -0.32 3.61 12.82
N HIS A 41 -0.58 2.30 12.99
CA HIS A 41 0.21 1.26 12.33
C HIS A 41 0.12 1.36 10.80
N ALA A 42 -1.06 1.61 10.24
CA ALA A 42 -1.24 1.79 8.79
C ALA A 42 -0.41 2.98 8.25
N VAL A 43 -0.36 4.10 8.99
CA VAL A 43 0.49 5.25 8.65
C VAL A 43 1.97 4.87 8.77
N PHE A 44 2.33 4.14 9.81
CA PHE A 44 3.71 3.68 10.02
C PHE A 44 4.20 2.78 8.89
N GLU A 45 3.34 1.94 8.32
CA GLU A 45 3.67 1.10 7.17
C GLU A 45 4.06 1.94 5.93
N ILE A 46 3.41 3.07 5.70
CA ILE A 46 3.79 3.99 4.62
C ILE A 46 5.09 4.70 4.96
N LEU A 47 5.21 5.24 6.20
CA LEU A 47 6.39 5.96 6.65
C LEU A 47 7.65 5.08 6.63
N SER A 48 7.53 3.80 7.00
CA SER A 48 8.65 2.86 7.03
C SER A 48 9.27 2.63 5.64
N ASN A 49 8.47 2.66 4.56
CA ASN A 49 8.99 2.60 3.20
C ASN A 49 9.86 3.82 2.86
N SER A 50 9.44 5.01 3.27
CA SER A 50 10.22 6.25 3.08
C SER A 50 11.51 6.25 3.91
N ILE A 51 11.45 5.70 5.14
CA ILE A 51 12.64 5.54 6.00
C ILE A 51 13.63 4.55 5.38
N ASP A 52 13.15 3.45 4.83
CA ASP A 52 14.01 2.46 4.15
C ASP A 52 14.75 3.09 2.95
N GLU A 53 14.07 3.89 2.12
CA GLU A 53 14.70 4.64 1.04
C GLU A 53 15.80 5.60 1.55
N ALA A 54 15.52 6.32 2.63
CA ALA A 54 16.50 7.22 3.23
C ALA A 54 17.71 6.47 3.82
N ARG A 55 17.49 5.30 4.41
CA ARG A 55 18.57 4.43 4.94
C ARG A 55 19.46 3.85 3.84
N GLU A 56 18.89 3.56 2.67
CA GLU A 56 19.65 3.17 1.47
C GLU A 56 20.40 4.35 0.84
N GLY A 57 20.30 5.56 1.40
CA GLY A 57 20.98 6.77 0.94
C GLY A 57 20.19 7.57 -0.09
N HIS A 58 18.94 7.21 -0.35
CA HIS A 58 18.07 7.90 -1.30
C HIS A 58 17.09 8.83 -0.57
N GLY A 59 17.32 10.13 -0.74
CA GLY A 59 16.57 11.16 -0.04
C GLY A 59 17.03 11.36 1.42
N LYS A 60 16.83 12.58 1.94
CA LYS A 60 17.20 12.95 3.32
C LYS A 60 16.08 13.65 4.08
N LEU A 61 14.99 13.94 3.38
CA LEU A 61 13.85 14.63 3.93
C LEU A 61 12.61 13.76 3.76
N ILE A 62 11.93 13.53 4.87
CA ILE A 62 10.62 12.89 4.91
C ILE A 62 9.70 13.88 5.62
N THR A 63 8.59 14.22 4.97
CA THR A 63 7.58 15.13 5.51
C THR A 63 6.31 14.34 5.80
N VAL A 64 5.78 14.49 7.01
CA VAL A 64 4.49 13.92 7.39
C VAL A 64 3.54 15.08 7.67
N THR A 65 2.45 15.15 6.92
CA THR A 65 1.45 16.19 7.05
C THR A 65 0.11 15.59 7.45
N ARG A 66 -0.48 16.12 8.52
CA ARG A 66 -1.85 15.81 8.91
C ARG A 66 -2.77 16.94 8.52
N TYR A 67 -3.79 16.65 7.74
CA TYR A 67 -4.78 17.63 7.28
C TYR A 67 -5.99 17.71 8.23
N LEU A 68 -6.77 18.78 8.09
CA LEU A 68 -7.96 19.02 8.92
C LEU A 68 -9.07 17.97 8.71
N ASP A 69 -9.13 17.37 7.56
CA ASP A 69 -10.05 16.27 7.23
C ASP A 69 -9.60 14.91 7.78
N HIS A 70 -8.53 14.91 8.59
CA HIS A 70 -7.87 13.75 9.18
C HIS A 70 -7.13 12.85 8.20
N SER A 71 -6.94 13.26 6.95
CA SER A 71 -6.01 12.59 6.05
C SER A 71 -4.55 12.84 6.47
N ILE A 72 -3.68 11.91 6.14
CA ILE A 72 -2.24 11.97 6.43
C ILE A 72 -1.49 11.76 5.12
N GLU A 73 -0.54 12.63 4.85
CA GLU A 73 0.38 12.54 3.73
C GLU A 73 1.78 12.22 4.24
N VAL A 74 2.45 11.31 3.57
CA VAL A 74 3.88 11.05 3.75
C VAL A 74 4.56 11.31 2.42
N GLU A 75 5.50 12.24 2.41
CA GLU A 75 6.31 12.62 1.25
C GLU A 75 7.78 12.35 1.53
N ASP A 76 8.46 11.71 0.60
CA ASP A 76 9.90 11.50 0.63
C ASP A 76 10.55 11.96 -0.67
N MET A 77 11.88 12.09 -0.63
CA MET A 77 12.72 12.47 -1.77
C MET A 77 13.54 11.28 -2.27
N GLY A 78 12.98 10.07 -2.16
CA GLY A 78 13.60 8.82 -2.63
C GLY A 78 13.54 8.64 -4.15
N ARG A 79 13.86 7.43 -4.59
CA ARG A 79 13.91 7.08 -6.04
C ARG A 79 12.54 7.01 -6.71
N GLY A 80 11.48 6.99 -5.93
CA GLY A 80 10.12 6.71 -6.38
C GLY A 80 9.89 5.23 -6.68
N CYS A 81 8.73 4.73 -6.25
CA CYS A 81 8.32 3.34 -6.46
C CYS A 81 8.21 3.03 -7.97
N PRO A 82 8.70 1.88 -8.46
CA PRO A 82 8.43 1.44 -9.82
C PRO A 82 6.92 1.26 -10.02
N VAL A 83 6.38 1.83 -11.08
CA VAL A 83 4.94 1.78 -11.40
C VAL A 83 4.67 1.20 -12.79
N ASP A 84 5.71 1.04 -13.61
CA ASP A 84 5.65 0.62 -15.00
C ASP A 84 5.26 -0.86 -15.18
N TYR A 85 5.08 -1.25 -16.43
CA TYR A 85 4.74 -2.62 -16.80
C TYR A 85 5.90 -3.59 -16.50
N ASN A 86 5.59 -4.65 -15.79
CA ASN A 86 6.49 -5.73 -15.46
C ASN A 86 6.26 -6.91 -16.42
N ALA A 87 7.21 -7.11 -17.34
CA ALA A 87 7.10 -8.16 -18.35
C ALA A 87 7.12 -9.57 -17.74
N LYS A 88 7.81 -9.78 -16.61
CA LYS A 88 7.89 -11.06 -15.91
C LYS A 88 6.53 -11.41 -15.28
N GLU A 89 5.89 -10.45 -14.63
CA GLU A 89 4.61 -10.62 -13.95
C GLU A 89 3.41 -10.40 -14.90
N LYS A 90 3.66 -9.91 -16.14
CA LYS A 90 2.65 -9.58 -17.17
C LYS A 90 1.58 -8.59 -16.70
N ARG A 91 1.95 -7.66 -15.83
CA ARG A 91 1.08 -6.60 -15.29
C ARG A 91 1.92 -5.41 -14.81
N PHE A 92 1.26 -4.34 -14.41
CA PHE A 92 1.97 -3.17 -13.92
C PHE A 92 2.47 -3.36 -12.48
N ASN A 93 3.64 -2.80 -12.17
CA ASN A 93 4.20 -2.84 -10.82
C ASN A 93 3.30 -2.15 -9.79
N TRP A 94 2.57 -1.09 -10.18
CA TRP A 94 1.63 -0.45 -9.24
C TRP A 94 0.51 -1.41 -8.79
N GLU A 95 0.05 -2.34 -9.65
CA GLU A 95 -0.93 -3.36 -9.26
C GLU A 95 -0.34 -4.32 -8.23
N LEU A 96 0.93 -4.68 -8.40
CA LEU A 96 1.64 -5.54 -7.44
C LEU A 96 1.81 -4.85 -6.10
N VAL A 97 2.25 -3.59 -6.09
CA VAL A 97 2.57 -2.86 -4.86
C VAL A 97 1.33 -2.48 -4.07
N TYR A 98 0.27 -2.01 -4.76
CA TYR A 98 -0.91 -1.43 -4.11
C TYR A 98 -2.15 -2.30 -4.12
N CYS A 99 -2.23 -3.33 -4.96
CA CYS A 99 -3.43 -4.17 -5.09
C CYS A 99 -3.20 -5.65 -4.82
N GLU A 100 -1.99 -6.05 -4.43
CA GLU A 100 -1.70 -7.44 -4.10
C GLU A 100 -0.95 -7.55 -2.77
N LEU A 101 -1.55 -8.32 -1.85
CA LEU A 101 -0.90 -8.65 -0.59
C LEU A 101 0.24 -9.63 -0.84
N TYR A 102 1.34 -9.45 -0.11
CA TYR A 102 2.56 -10.26 -0.23
C TYR A 102 3.30 -10.12 -1.57
N ALA A 103 3.04 -9.04 -2.31
CA ALA A 103 3.83 -8.68 -3.48
C ALA A 103 4.79 -7.54 -3.12
N GLY A 104 6.03 -7.62 -3.59
CA GLY A 104 7.02 -6.57 -3.39
C GLY A 104 8.41 -6.98 -3.84
N GLY A 105 9.21 -6.00 -4.27
CA GLY A 105 10.57 -6.23 -4.79
C GLY A 105 11.56 -6.76 -3.76
N LYS A 106 11.26 -6.63 -2.47
CA LYS A 106 12.15 -7.05 -1.37
C LYS A 106 12.13 -8.57 -1.12
N TYR A 107 11.14 -9.31 -1.64
CA TYR A 107 11.07 -10.78 -1.49
C TYR A 107 12.06 -11.56 -2.36
N ASN A 108 12.58 -10.96 -3.42
CA ASN A 108 13.48 -11.66 -4.36
C ASN A 108 14.94 -11.67 -3.91
N ASN A 109 15.29 -11.00 -2.83
CA ASN A 109 16.63 -11.00 -2.27
C ASN A 109 16.77 -12.11 -1.20
N LEU A 110 16.69 -13.37 -1.63
CA LEU A 110 17.07 -14.53 -0.82
C LEU A 110 18.60 -14.61 -0.60
N ASP A 111 19.37 -13.74 -1.21
CA ASP A 111 20.80 -13.57 -1.00
C ASP A 111 21.04 -12.54 0.12
N GLY A 112 21.06 -13.00 1.27
CA GLY A 112 21.66 -12.78 2.58
C GLY A 112 21.90 -11.37 3.13
N ASP A 113 22.19 -10.34 2.38
CA ASP A 113 22.85 -9.15 2.92
C ASP A 113 21.94 -7.90 3.16
N ASN A 114 20.74 -7.83 2.58
CA ASN A 114 19.87 -6.65 2.72
C ASN A 114 18.59 -6.87 3.53
N TYR A 115 18.35 -8.09 4.02
CA TYR A 115 17.10 -8.44 4.72
C TYR A 115 17.08 -7.97 6.19
N GLU A 116 18.25 -7.85 6.79
CA GLU A 116 18.40 -7.60 8.24
C GLU A 116 18.03 -6.18 8.69
N TYR A 117 17.87 -5.24 7.76
CA TYR A 117 17.73 -3.81 8.09
C TYR A 117 16.50 -3.11 7.49
N SER A 118 15.61 -3.81 6.77
CA SER A 118 14.41 -3.19 6.22
C SER A 118 13.27 -3.16 7.24
N LEU A 119 12.63 -2.00 7.45
CA LEU A 119 11.45 -1.85 8.30
C LEU A 119 10.19 -2.38 7.61
N GLY A 120 10.13 -2.32 6.28
CA GLY A 120 9.01 -2.81 5.46
C GLY A 120 9.18 -4.26 5.04
N LEU A 121 9.20 -5.20 5.99
CA LEU A 121 9.58 -6.61 5.77
C LEU A 121 8.58 -7.45 5.00
N ASN A 122 7.29 -7.12 4.99
CA ASN A 122 6.25 -8.08 4.64
C ASN A 122 5.60 -7.89 3.26
N GLY A 123 5.94 -6.81 2.50
CA GLY A 123 5.28 -6.49 1.22
C GLY A 123 3.76 -6.33 1.35
N LEU A 124 3.29 -6.03 2.56
CA LEU A 124 1.88 -5.90 2.89
C LEU A 124 1.47 -4.45 3.08
N GLY A 125 2.38 -3.62 3.60
CA GLY A 125 2.06 -2.33 4.19
C GLY A 125 1.32 -1.39 3.25
N ALA A 126 1.87 -1.12 2.06
CA ALA A 126 1.25 -0.21 1.09
C ALA A 126 -0.12 -0.73 0.61
N CYS A 127 -0.22 -2.01 0.28
CA CYS A 127 -1.45 -2.64 -0.18
C CYS A 127 -2.50 -2.70 0.95
N ALA A 128 -2.11 -3.13 2.15
CA ALA A 128 -3.04 -3.22 3.28
C ALA A 128 -3.55 -1.84 3.71
N THR A 129 -2.69 -0.82 3.74
CA THR A 129 -3.07 0.55 4.04
C THR A 129 -4.03 1.09 2.98
N GLN A 130 -3.74 0.87 1.70
CA GLN A 130 -4.62 1.23 0.60
C GLN A 130 -5.99 0.54 0.73
N TYR A 131 -6.02 -0.77 1.02
CA TYR A 131 -7.25 -1.53 1.19
C TYR A 131 -8.10 -1.08 2.37
N SER A 132 -7.49 -0.69 3.50
CA SER A 132 -8.19 -0.24 4.69
C SER A 132 -8.66 1.21 4.61
N SER A 133 -7.99 2.04 3.82
CA SER A 133 -8.27 3.46 3.71
C SER A 133 -9.62 3.76 3.05
N ARG A 134 -10.21 4.92 3.36
CA ARG A 134 -11.34 5.45 2.63
C ARG A 134 -10.94 5.81 1.20
N TYR A 135 -9.79 6.46 1.06
CA TYR A 135 -9.13 6.74 -0.21
C TYR A 135 -7.61 6.74 0.01
N MET A 136 -6.87 6.55 -1.06
CA MET A 136 -5.43 6.75 -1.10
C MET A 136 -5.05 7.41 -2.42
N ASP A 137 -4.32 8.51 -2.33
CA ASP A 137 -3.65 9.14 -3.45
C ASP A 137 -2.17 8.79 -3.41
N VAL A 138 -1.63 8.37 -4.53
CA VAL A 138 -0.20 8.08 -4.68
C VAL A 138 0.35 8.93 -5.81
N THR A 139 1.40 9.67 -5.52
CA THR A 139 2.16 10.42 -6.50
C THR A 139 3.60 9.93 -6.50
N VAL A 140 4.10 9.59 -7.68
CA VAL A 140 5.47 9.10 -7.86
C VAL A 140 6.17 9.94 -8.92
N TRP A 141 7.34 10.46 -8.59
CA TRP A 141 8.27 11.09 -9.56
C TRP A 141 9.41 10.12 -9.84
N ARG A 142 9.48 9.65 -11.07
CA ARG A 142 10.49 8.68 -11.49
C ARG A 142 10.83 8.85 -12.95
N ASP A 143 12.11 8.76 -13.29
CA ASP A 143 12.61 8.80 -14.66
C ASP A 143 12.10 10.03 -15.47
N GLY A 144 12.02 11.20 -14.80
CA GLY A 144 11.55 12.45 -15.38
C GLY A 144 10.02 12.56 -15.57
N ASN A 145 9.28 11.59 -15.10
CA ASN A 145 7.82 11.56 -15.18
C ASN A 145 7.17 11.67 -13.80
N LYS A 146 5.97 12.26 -13.78
CA LYS A 146 5.05 12.22 -12.65
C LYS A 146 3.95 11.22 -12.93
N TYR A 147 3.77 10.27 -12.03
CA TYR A 147 2.68 9.29 -12.05
C TYR A 147 1.71 9.59 -10.92
N SER A 148 0.41 9.48 -11.17
CA SER A 148 -0.62 9.64 -10.15
C SER A 148 -1.59 8.48 -10.20
N LEU A 149 -1.90 7.93 -9.03
CA LEU A 149 -2.86 6.85 -8.82
C LEU A 149 -3.86 7.32 -7.77
N HIS A 150 -5.13 6.97 -7.95
CA HIS A 150 -6.17 7.21 -6.96
C HIS A 150 -6.94 5.93 -6.69
N PHE A 151 -7.16 5.65 -5.42
CA PHE A 151 -7.90 4.48 -4.94
C PHE A 151 -9.02 4.93 -4.02
N GLU A 152 -10.18 4.31 -4.17
CA GLU A 152 -11.29 4.45 -3.24
C GLU A 152 -11.68 3.09 -2.69
N ARG A 153 -11.67 2.95 -1.38
CA ARG A 153 -12.06 1.73 -0.65
C ARG A 153 -11.40 0.45 -1.16
N GLY A 154 -10.15 0.55 -1.58
CA GLY A 154 -9.38 -0.58 -2.06
C GLY A 154 -9.45 -0.82 -3.57
N GLU A 155 -10.20 -0.03 -4.31
CA GLU A 155 -10.33 -0.16 -5.76
C GLU A 155 -9.67 1.02 -6.48
N PRO A 156 -8.89 0.78 -7.53
CA PRO A 156 -8.34 1.86 -8.35
C PRO A 156 -9.47 2.56 -9.10
N THR A 157 -9.54 3.88 -9.00
CA THR A 157 -10.54 4.72 -9.66
C THR A 157 -9.89 5.56 -10.75
N GLY A 158 -10.60 5.79 -11.86
CA GLY A 158 -10.10 6.54 -13.01
C GLY A 158 -9.71 5.67 -14.20
N LYS A 159 -8.94 6.23 -15.14
CA LYS A 159 -8.37 5.45 -16.25
C LYS A 159 -7.41 4.41 -15.65
N LYS A 160 -7.61 3.14 -16.00
CA LYS A 160 -6.77 2.03 -15.50
C LYS A 160 -5.30 2.30 -15.82
N GLY A 161 -4.54 2.68 -14.80
CA GLY A 161 -3.12 2.93 -14.88
C GLY A 161 -2.71 4.33 -14.42
N PRO A 162 -1.43 4.51 -14.11
CA PRO A 162 -0.90 5.80 -13.72
C PRO A 162 -1.07 6.81 -14.88
N VAL A 163 -1.58 8.00 -14.57
CA VAL A 163 -1.58 9.10 -15.52
C VAL A 163 -0.18 9.69 -15.52
N SER A 164 0.56 9.47 -16.61
CA SER A 164 1.87 10.10 -16.79
C SER A 164 1.68 11.54 -17.27
N TYR A 165 2.24 12.49 -16.54
CA TYR A 165 2.38 13.87 -16.97
C TYR A 165 3.83 14.11 -17.39
N THR A 166 4.10 14.09 -18.70
CA THR A 166 5.36 14.60 -19.25
C THR A 166 5.35 16.13 -19.12
N HIS A 167 6.08 16.66 -18.18
CA HIS A 167 6.76 17.96 -18.09
C HIS A 167 6.99 18.33 -16.64
N LEU A 168 8.07 17.85 -16.06
CA LEU A 168 8.63 18.51 -14.90
C LEU A 168 9.88 19.26 -15.35
N ARG A 169 9.79 20.61 -15.38
CA ARG A 169 11.00 21.43 -15.30
C ARG A 169 11.63 21.14 -13.94
N ALA A 170 12.84 20.59 -13.96
CA ALA A 170 13.71 20.64 -12.80
C ALA A 170 13.92 22.10 -12.41
N HIS A 171 13.66 22.43 -11.17
CA HIS A 171 14.17 23.62 -10.50
C HIS A 171 15.24 23.18 -9.53
#